data_e0195b21610ea7ed0f36fa8432fcc163
#
_entry.id   e0195b21610ea7ed0f36fa8432fcc163
#
_cell.length_a   1.000
_cell.length_b   1.000
_cell.length_c   1.000
_cell.angle_alpha   90.00
_cell.angle_beta   90.00
_cell.angle_gamma   90.00
#
_symmetry.space_group_name_H-M   'P 1'
#
loop_
_entity.id
_entity.type
_entity.pdbx_description
1 polymer ?
#
loop_
_entity_poly.entity_id
_entity_poly.type
_entity_poly.pdbx_seq_one_letter_code
_entity_poly.pdbx_strand_id
1 'polypeptide(L)'
;MATARDWKTARHADGPHPIRLADVPALNQVFSDAFTERYRRDGMVGVRVPFLNPAIWRYAIDDADGGALAWRGEREEIVAFNIVHRSGIEGWMGPLAVRPEWQGGGLGKEIVRAGVHWLSDRSAGVSW
;
A
#
# COMPACT_ATOMS: atom_id res chain seq x y z
N MET A 1 12.74 -25.87 16.41
CA MET A 1 11.68 -26.02 15.39
C MET A 1 10.83 -24.76 15.30
N ALA A 2 10.68 -24.21 14.11
CA ALA A 2 9.88 -23.01 13.93
C ALA A 2 8.39 -23.30 14.16
N THR A 3 7.71 -22.47 14.93
CA THR A 3 6.26 -22.54 15.09
C THR A 3 5.58 -21.90 13.87
N ALA A 4 4.29 -22.13 13.70
CA ALA A 4 3.52 -21.47 12.64
C ALA A 4 3.60 -19.94 12.75
N ARG A 5 3.71 -19.43 13.97
CA ARG A 5 3.88 -18.01 14.24
C ARG A 5 5.23 -17.50 13.74
N ASP A 6 6.30 -18.24 14.03
CA ASP A 6 7.64 -17.87 13.58
C ASP A 6 7.72 -17.87 12.06
N TRP A 7 7.07 -18.84 11.43
CA TRP A 7 6.99 -18.92 9.99
C TRP A 7 6.29 -17.67 9.41
N LYS A 8 5.20 -17.20 10.02
CA LYS A 8 4.51 -15.98 9.59
C LYS A 8 5.37 -14.73 9.75
N THR A 9 6.12 -14.64 10.86
CA THR A 9 6.98 -13.48 11.09
C THR A 9 8.18 -13.45 10.15
N ALA A 10 8.56 -14.62 9.60
CA ALA A 10 9.60 -14.70 8.60
C ALA A 10 9.11 -14.34 7.19
N ARG A 11 7.80 -14.11 7.03
CA ARG A 11 7.19 -13.77 5.75
C ARG A 11 7.69 -12.41 5.28
N HIS A 12 8.16 -12.35 4.06
CA HIS A 12 8.78 -11.17 3.49
C HIS A 12 8.07 -10.72 2.21
N ALA A 13 7.76 -9.44 2.14
CA ALA A 13 7.24 -8.81 0.94
C ALA A 13 8.37 -8.07 0.22
N ASP A 14 8.44 -8.22 -1.07
CA ASP A 14 9.44 -7.58 -1.91
C ASP A 14 8.91 -6.24 -2.44
N GLY A 15 9.68 -5.20 -2.22
CA GLY A 15 9.31 -3.85 -2.67
C GLY A 15 10.23 -2.78 -2.07
N PRO A 16 9.99 -1.51 -2.45
CA PRO A 16 8.91 -1.05 -3.31
C PRO A 16 9.17 -1.28 -4.80
N HIS A 17 8.10 -1.57 -5.53
CA HIS A 17 8.11 -1.66 -6.99
C HIS A 17 7.12 -0.66 -7.56
N PRO A 18 7.35 -0.11 -8.76
CA PRO A 18 6.37 0.79 -9.37
C PRO A 18 5.06 0.08 -9.68
N ILE A 19 3.96 0.79 -9.48
CA ILE A 19 2.63 0.31 -9.86
C ILE A 19 2.40 0.66 -11.32
N ARG A 20 1.80 -0.29 -12.05
CA ARG A 20 1.40 -0.11 -13.45
C ARG A 20 -0.13 -0.11 -13.54
N LEU A 21 -0.65 0.46 -14.64
CA LEU A 21 -2.10 0.49 -14.84
C LEU A 21 -2.73 -0.91 -14.85
N ALA A 22 -1.98 -1.91 -15.32
CA ALA A 22 -2.44 -3.30 -15.30
C ALA A 22 -2.64 -3.84 -13.88
N ASP A 23 -2.08 -3.19 -12.87
CA ASP A 23 -2.20 -3.61 -11.48
C ASP A 23 -3.50 -3.13 -10.80
N VAL A 24 -4.27 -2.26 -11.46
CA VAL A 24 -5.47 -1.64 -10.87
C VAL A 24 -6.46 -2.67 -10.30
N PRO A 25 -6.80 -3.77 -10.98
CA PRO A 25 -7.68 -4.76 -10.38
C PRO A 25 -7.15 -5.34 -9.06
N ALA A 26 -5.85 -5.60 -8.99
CA ALA A 26 -5.21 -6.10 -7.76
C ALA A 26 -5.23 -5.04 -6.66
N LEU A 27 -4.99 -3.78 -6.99
CA LEU A 27 -5.06 -2.68 -6.02
C LEU A 27 -6.45 -2.57 -5.42
N ASN A 28 -7.48 -2.67 -6.25
CA ASN A 28 -8.87 -2.64 -5.79
C ASN A 28 -9.15 -3.77 -4.81
N GLN A 29 -8.64 -4.97 -5.09
CA GLN A 29 -8.84 -6.11 -4.21
C GLN A 29 -8.17 -5.88 -2.85
N VAL A 30 -6.92 -5.42 -2.85
CA VAL A 30 -6.21 -5.12 -1.60
C VAL A 30 -6.93 -4.03 -0.82
N PHE A 31 -7.34 -2.96 -1.50
CA PHE A 31 -8.06 -1.85 -0.90
C PHE A 31 -9.35 -2.32 -0.23
N SER A 32 -10.19 -3.03 -0.98
CA SER A 32 -11.47 -3.51 -0.48
C SER A 32 -11.30 -4.46 0.71
N ASP A 33 -10.36 -5.39 0.61
CA ASP A 33 -10.13 -6.36 1.68
C ASP A 33 -9.60 -5.70 2.95
N ALA A 34 -8.65 -4.79 2.82
CA ALA A 34 -8.06 -4.11 3.97
C ALA A 34 -9.06 -3.22 4.69
N PHE A 35 -9.84 -2.43 3.96
CA PHE A 35 -10.82 -1.55 4.58
C PHE A 35 -12.05 -2.29 5.11
N THR A 36 -12.44 -3.38 4.46
CA THR A 36 -13.50 -4.25 4.99
C THR A 36 -13.07 -4.82 6.35
N GLU A 37 -11.83 -5.27 6.48
CA GLU A 37 -11.30 -5.78 7.74
C GLU A 37 -11.23 -4.67 8.81
N ARG A 38 -10.85 -3.46 8.41
CA ARG A 38 -10.81 -2.32 9.32
C ARG A 38 -12.20 -2.03 9.89
N TYR A 39 -13.21 -2.00 9.03
CA TYR A 39 -14.59 -1.78 9.49
C TYR A 39 -15.07 -2.90 10.39
N ARG A 40 -14.69 -4.15 10.09
CA ARG A 40 -15.04 -5.29 10.94
C ARG A 40 -14.46 -5.12 12.36
N ARG A 41 -13.22 -4.67 12.47
CA ARG A 41 -12.58 -4.39 13.76
C ARG A 41 -13.27 -3.28 14.53
N ASP A 42 -13.82 -2.32 13.82
CA ASP A 42 -14.54 -1.19 14.39
C ASP A 42 -16.01 -1.54 14.72
N GLY A 43 -16.41 -2.80 14.59
CA GLY A 43 -17.74 -3.28 14.94
C GLY A 43 -18.74 -3.30 13.79
N MET A 44 -18.36 -2.89 12.60
CA MET A 44 -19.24 -2.89 11.43
C MET A 44 -19.17 -4.22 10.68
N VAL A 45 -19.77 -5.24 11.27
CA VAL A 45 -19.81 -6.58 10.70
C VAL A 45 -20.79 -6.63 9.53
N GLY A 46 -20.41 -7.33 8.48
CA GLY A 46 -21.26 -7.50 7.30
C GLY A 46 -21.15 -6.38 6.25
N VAL A 47 -20.32 -5.39 6.51
CA VAL A 47 -20.04 -4.34 5.52
C VAL A 47 -18.90 -4.80 4.62
N ARG A 48 -19.12 -4.73 3.31
CA ARG A 48 -18.08 -4.96 2.31
C ARG A 48 -17.77 -3.64 1.62
N VAL A 49 -16.53 -3.20 1.68
CA VAL A 49 -16.11 -1.97 1.02
C VAL A 49 -16.06 -2.22 -0.48
N PRO A 50 -16.80 -1.43 -1.29
CA PRO A 50 -16.82 -1.63 -2.74
C PRO A 50 -15.50 -1.21 -3.38
N PHE A 51 -15.26 -1.73 -4.57
CA PHE A 51 -14.13 -1.29 -5.38
C PHE A 51 -14.33 0.16 -5.81
N LEU A 52 -13.23 0.89 -5.88
CA LEU A 52 -13.24 2.23 -6.46
C LEU A 52 -13.31 2.11 -7.99
N ASN A 53 -13.89 3.14 -8.61
CA ASN A 53 -13.87 3.24 -10.06
C ASN A 53 -12.42 3.20 -10.55
N PRO A 54 -12.08 2.38 -11.54
CA PRO A 54 -10.70 2.32 -12.07
C PRO A 54 -10.13 3.67 -12.48
N ALA A 55 -10.97 4.62 -12.90
CA ALA A 55 -10.50 5.97 -13.24
C ALA A 55 -9.89 6.71 -12.05
N ILE A 56 -10.38 6.43 -10.83
CA ILE A 56 -9.83 7.02 -9.61
C ILE A 56 -8.40 6.52 -9.39
N TRP A 57 -8.17 5.22 -9.60
CA TRP A 57 -6.84 4.64 -9.49
C TRP A 57 -5.88 5.21 -10.53
N ARG A 58 -6.34 5.32 -11.79
CA ARG A 58 -5.52 5.88 -12.86
C ARG A 58 -5.12 7.31 -12.57
N TYR A 59 -6.07 8.11 -12.09
CA TYR A 59 -5.79 9.48 -11.71
C TYR A 59 -4.73 9.54 -10.59
N ALA A 60 -4.89 8.73 -9.56
CA ALA A 60 -3.97 8.72 -8.43
C ALA A 60 -2.55 8.29 -8.86
N ILE A 61 -2.45 7.27 -9.71
CA ILE A 61 -1.16 6.79 -10.21
C ILE A 61 -0.47 7.86 -11.04
N ASP A 62 -1.22 8.52 -11.94
CA ASP A 62 -0.68 9.60 -12.77
C ASP A 62 -0.25 10.79 -11.92
N ASP A 63 -1.07 11.19 -10.96
CA ASP A 63 -0.77 12.31 -10.07
C ASP A 63 0.46 12.05 -9.22
N ALA A 64 0.68 10.81 -8.84
CA ALA A 64 1.82 10.42 -8.01
C ALA A 64 3.15 10.56 -8.74
N ASP A 65 3.15 10.52 -10.08
CA ASP A 65 4.35 10.74 -10.91
C ASP A 65 5.56 9.93 -10.42
N GLY A 66 5.40 8.62 -10.38
CA GLY A 66 6.44 7.70 -9.90
C GLY A 66 6.35 7.33 -8.43
N GLY A 67 5.47 7.98 -7.67
CA GLY A 67 5.28 7.68 -6.25
C GLY A 67 4.26 6.58 -5.96
N ALA A 68 3.78 5.89 -6.97
CA ALA A 68 2.87 4.76 -6.79
C ALA A 68 3.71 3.50 -6.56
N LEU A 69 3.70 3.00 -5.33
CA LEU A 69 4.60 1.96 -4.87
C LEU A 69 3.84 0.72 -4.43
N ALA A 70 4.30 -0.47 -4.82
CA ALA A 70 3.69 -1.74 -4.44
C ALA A 70 4.71 -2.70 -3.85
N TRP A 71 4.23 -3.58 -3.00
CA TRP A 71 4.98 -4.71 -2.44
C TRP A 71 4.33 -6.00 -2.89
N ARG A 72 5.15 -6.98 -3.27
CA ARG A 72 4.68 -8.25 -3.80
C ARG A 72 5.09 -9.40 -2.89
N GLY A 73 4.24 -10.40 -2.81
CA GLY A 73 4.51 -11.63 -2.09
C GLY A 73 5.28 -12.63 -2.95
N GLU A 74 5.40 -13.85 -2.45
CA GLU A 74 6.18 -14.91 -3.08
C GLU A 74 5.66 -15.33 -4.46
N ARG A 75 4.36 -15.11 -4.71
CA ARG A 75 3.72 -15.45 -5.99
C ARG A 75 3.58 -14.22 -6.90
N GLU A 76 4.35 -13.18 -6.63
CA GLU A 76 4.27 -11.91 -7.37
C GLU A 76 2.93 -11.19 -7.20
N GLU A 77 2.08 -11.63 -6.27
CA GLU A 77 0.83 -10.94 -5.96
C GLU A 77 1.09 -9.65 -5.20
N ILE A 78 0.28 -8.62 -5.44
CA ILE A 78 0.37 -7.38 -4.66
C ILE A 78 -0.22 -7.63 -3.28
N VAL A 79 0.57 -7.38 -2.24
CA VAL A 79 0.17 -7.57 -0.85
C VAL A 79 0.02 -6.25 -0.09
N ALA A 80 0.62 -5.19 -0.62
CA ALA A 80 0.52 -3.86 -0.03
C ALA A 80 0.84 -2.81 -1.09
N PHE A 81 0.35 -1.61 -0.87
CA PHE A 81 0.69 -0.49 -1.75
C PHE A 81 0.63 0.83 -0.99
N ASN A 82 1.32 1.82 -1.53
CA ASN A 82 1.25 3.19 -1.05
C ASN A 82 1.41 4.12 -2.25
N ILE A 83 0.40 4.95 -2.49
CA ILE A 83 0.47 5.94 -3.58
C ILE A 83 0.85 7.27 -2.95
N VAL A 84 2.07 7.71 -3.25
CA VAL A 84 2.68 8.88 -2.63
C VAL A 84 2.63 10.05 -3.60
N HIS A 85 2.17 11.18 -3.12
CA HIS A 85 1.94 12.37 -3.94
C HIS A 85 2.81 13.53 -3.46
N ARG A 86 3.19 14.38 -4.39
CA ARG A 86 3.93 15.61 -4.07
C ARG A 86 3.40 16.78 -4.88
N SER A 87 3.26 17.92 -4.21
CA SER A 87 2.93 19.19 -4.88
C SER A 87 3.81 20.27 -4.23
N GLY A 88 4.81 20.73 -4.98
CA GLY A 88 5.79 21.67 -4.43
C GLY A 88 6.57 21.04 -3.28
N ILE A 89 6.45 21.66 -2.10
CA ILE A 89 7.11 21.18 -0.87
C ILE A 89 6.19 20.30 -0.03
N GLU A 90 4.93 20.16 -0.42
CA GLU A 90 3.98 19.33 0.30
C GLU A 90 3.94 17.92 -0.26
N GLY A 91 3.80 16.95 0.63
CA GLY A 91 3.64 15.57 0.26
C GLY A 91 2.58 14.90 1.09
N TRP A 92 1.90 13.92 0.50
CA TRP A 92 0.89 13.13 1.21
C TRP A 92 0.85 11.72 0.65
N MET A 93 0.25 10.83 1.39
CA MET A 93 0.13 9.42 1.04
C MET A 93 -1.34 9.03 0.99
N GLY A 94 -1.69 8.24 -0.01
CA GLY A 94 -3.03 7.69 -0.11
C GLY A 94 -3.51 7.56 -1.55
N PRO A 95 -4.32 6.51 -1.79
CA PRO A 95 -4.62 5.46 -0.82
C PRO A 95 -3.42 4.57 -0.53
N LEU A 96 -3.43 3.95 0.64
CA LEU A 96 -2.43 2.95 1.02
C LEU A 96 -3.12 1.84 1.79
N ALA A 97 -2.65 0.61 1.64
CA ALA A 97 -3.26 -0.53 2.31
C ALA A 97 -2.31 -1.73 2.33
N VAL A 98 -2.55 -2.61 3.31
CA VAL A 98 -1.87 -3.89 3.45
C VAL A 98 -2.95 -4.96 3.51
N ARG A 99 -2.79 -6.06 2.76
CA ARG A 99 -3.70 -7.19 2.85
C ARG A 99 -3.85 -7.64 4.30
N PRO A 100 -5.07 -7.99 4.74
CA PRO A 100 -5.29 -8.37 6.14
C PRO A 100 -4.35 -9.47 6.64
N GLU A 101 -4.10 -10.49 5.83
CA GLU A 101 -3.23 -11.61 6.20
C GLU A 101 -1.74 -11.23 6.26
N TRP A 102 -1.38 -10.04 5.81
CA TRP A 102 -0.02 -9.51 5.87
C TRP A 102 0.16 -8.43 6.93
N GLN A 103 -0.90 -8.12 7.67
CA GLN A 103 -0.83 -7.12 8.73
C GLN A 103 -0.18 -7.73 9.99
N GLY A 104 0.35 -6.85 10.84
CA GLY A 104 0.97 -7.26 12.09
C GLY A 104 2.44 -7.65 12.01
N GLY A 105 3.03 -7.69 10.81
CA GLY A 105 4.43 -8.05 10.62
C GLY A 105 5.36 -6.87 10.34
N GLY A 106 4.88 -5.64 10.50
CA GLY A 106 5.69 -4.45 10.27
C GLY A 106 5.63 -3.90 8.84
N LEU A 107 4.91 -4.56 7.95
CA LEU A 107 4.83 -4.13 6.55
C LEU A 107 4.16 -2.75 6.42
N GLY A 108 3.15 -2.46 7.24
CA GLY A 108 2.52 -1.13 7.25
C GLY A 108 3.51 -0.02 7.54
N LYS A 109 4.41 -0.23 8.50
CA LYS A 109 5.46 0.73 8.82
C LYS A 109 6.46 0.86 7.68
N GLU A 110 6.78 -0.24 7.02
CA GLU A 110 7.71 -0.25 5.90
C GLU A 110 7.17 0.56 4.73
N ILE A 111 5.89 0.40 4.37
CA ILE A 111 5.31 1.13 3.25
C ILE A 111 5.23 2.64 3.51
N VAL A 112 4.97 3.04 4.75
CA VAL A 112 4.98 4.45 5.14
C VAL A 112 6.40 5.01 5.10
N ARG A 113 7.35 4.26 5.64
CA ARG A 113 8.75 4.67 5.63
C ARG A 113 9.29 4.85 4.21
N ALA A 114 8.94 3.93 3.31
CA ALA A 114 9.32 4.04 1.90
C ALA A 114 8.71 5.29 1.26
N GLY A 115 7.47 5.63 1.63
CA GLY A 115 6.81 6.85 1.15
C GLY A 115 7.53 8.11 1.62
N VAL A 116 7.90 8.15 2.88
CA VAL A 116 8.68 9.27 3.44
C VAL A 116 10.02 9.40 2.72
N HIS A 117 10.68 8.28 2.49
CA HIS A 117 11.96 8.26 1.78
C HIS A 117 11.82 8.78 0.35
N TRP A 118 10.80 8.34 -0.35
CA TRP A 118 10.52 8.81 -1.73
C TRP A 118 10.30 10.32 -1.76
N LEU A 119 9.53 10.85 -0.80
CA LEU A 119 9.28 12.30 -0.70
C LEU A 119 10.56 13.05 -0.39
N SER A 120 11.38 12.55 0.52
CA SER A 120 12.64 13.19 0.90
C SER A 120 13.60 13.29 -0.29
N ASP A 121 13.68 12.25 -1.11
CA ASP A 121 14.54 12.24 -2.28
C ASP A 121 14.11 13.30 -3.30
N ARG A 122 12.79 13.46 -3.50
CA ARG A 122 12.27 14.43 -4.48
C ARG A 122 12.31 15.86 -3.96
N SER A 123 12.43 16.02 -2.66
CA SER A 123 12.52 17.33 -2.01
C SER A 123 13.94 17.64 -1.56
N ALA A 124 14.94 17.03 -2.20
CA ALA A 124 16.34 17.12 -1.79
C ALA A 124 16.88 18.55 -1.71
N GLY A 125 16.28 19.50 -2.44
CA GLY A 125 16.65 20.90 -2.37
C GLY A 125 15.86 21.71 -1.34
N VAL A 126 14.95 21.07 -0.62
CA VAL A 126 14.08 21.73 0.36
C VAL A 126 14.58 21.42 1.75
N SER A 127 14.77 22.48 2.53
CA SER A 127 15.14 22.36 3.94
C SER A 127 13.90 22.09 4.76
N TRP A 128 13.96 21.04 5.54
CA TRP A 128 12.87 20.64 6.45
C TRP A 128 13.10 21.16 7.86
#